data_90b41af36bd1898fa8983ae6a1748685
#
_entry.id   90b41af36bd1898fa8983ae6a1748685
#
_cell.length_a   1.000
_cell.length_b   1.000
_cell.length_c   1.000
_cell.angle_alpha   90.00
_cell.angle_beta   90.00
_cell.angle_gamma   90.00
#
_symmetry.space_group_name_H-M   'P 1'
#
loop_
_entity.id
_entity.type
_entity.pdbx_description
1 polymer ?
#
loop_
_entity_poly.entity_id
_entity_poly.type
_entity_poly.pdbx_seq_one_letter_code
_entity_poly.pdbx_strand_id
1 'polypeptide(L)'
;MERRTEKIGIFAPGMMTPEQYRLLLTPEVRRTVEEQIGRDPAAIALDKRIPHAALVATQVKYLARARTKLPSYYEARCILPPLAFEQASSEACAARKSCSGERVLDLTCGLGVDALYLSKRFREVITLERDATVSYTHLTLPTIA
;
A
#
# COMPACT_ATOMS: atom_id res chain seq x y z
N MET A 1 -18.05 -30.35 -14.09
CA MET A 1 -16.58 -30.31 -14.31
C MET A 1 -16.18 -28.85 -14.52
N GLU A 2 -15.95 -28.15 -13.43
CA GLU A 2 -15.54 -26.74 -13.45
C GLU A 2 -14.08 -26.63 -13.87
N ARG A 3 -13.82 -25.99 -14.98
CA ARG A 3 -12.46 -25.64 -15.40
C ARG A 3 -11.95 -24.50 -14.51
N ARG A 4 -11.09 -24.86 -13.59
CA ARG A 4 -10.27 -23.89 -12.87
C ARG A 4 -9.35 -23.19 -13.87
N THR A 5 -9.74 -22.02 -14.29
CA THR A 5 -8.86 -21.13 -15.08
C THR A 5 -7.83 -20.55 -14.12
N GLU A 6 -6.68 -21.17 -14.00
CA GLU A 6 -5.52 -20.53 -13.38
C GLU A 6 -5.12 -19.36 -14.28
N LYS A 7 -5.47 -18.16 -13.86
CA LYS A 7 -4.91 -16.96 -14.47
C LYS A 7 -3.44 -16.89 -14.04
N ILE A 8 -2.55 -17.27 -14.94
CA ILE A 8 -1.13 -16.96 -14.81
C ILE A 8 -1.02 -15.44 -14.90
N GLY A 9 -1.01 -14.79 -13.75
CA GLY A 9 -0.81 -13.36 -13.67
C GLY A 9 0.64 -13.04 -14.05
N ILE A 10 0.84 -12.40 -15.19
CA ILE A 10 2.13 -11.79 -15.52
C ILE A 10 2.28 -10.57 -14.60
N PHE A 11 3.04 -10.74 -13.52
CA PHE A 11 3.35 -9.63 -12.61
C PHE A 11 4.46 -8.78 -13.21
N ALA A 12 4.21 -7.49 -13.36
CA ALA A 12 5.23 -6.55 -13.77
C ALA A 12 6.32 -6.43 -12.67
N PRO A 13 7.58 -6.16 -13.02
CA PRO A 13 8.62 -5.91 -12.03
C PRO A 13 8.20 -4.82 -11.04
N GLY A 14 8.35 -5.10 -9.74
CA GLY A 14 7.96 -4.18 -8.66
C GLY A 14 6.52 -4.34 -8.14
N MET A 15 5.71 -5.24 -8.73
CA MET A 15 4.41 -5.60 -8.17
C MET A 15 4.56 -6.58 -7.01
N MET A 16 3.77 -6.37 -5.97
CA MET A 16 3.68 -7.30 -4.84
C MET A 16 2.76 -8.46 -5.20
N THR A 17 3.19 -9.69 -4.92
CA THR A 17 2.33 -10.87 -5.15
C THR A 17 1.28 -11.01 -4.06
N PRO A 18 0.14 -11.70 -4.33
CA PRO A 18 -0.86 -11.99 -3.30
C PRO A 18 -0.30 -12.74 -2.10
N GLU A 19 0.68 -13.64 -2.31
CA GLU A 19 1.34 -14.35 -1.23
C GLU A 19 2.18 -13.44 -0.35
N GLN A 20 2.97 -12.55 -0.96
CA GLN A 20 3.73 -11.55 -0.22
C GLN A 20 2.83 -10.65 0.62
N TYR A 21 1.68 -10.26 0.05
CA TYR A 21 0.70 -9.48 0.78
C TYR A 21 0.12 -10.23 1.98
N ARG A 22 -0.26 -11.51 1.79
CA ARG A 22 -0.75 -12.34 2.90
C ARG A 22 0.28 -12.52 4.00
N LEU A 23 1.56 -12.72 3.63
CA LEU A 23 2.66 -12.81 4.60
C LEU A 23 2.78 -11.55 5.45
N LEU A 24 2.71 -10.38 4.82
CA LEU A 24 2.76 -9.08 5.51
C LEU A 24 1.56 -8.85 6.44
N LEU A 25 0.44 -9.54 6.23
CA LEU A 25 -0.72 -9.48 7.13
C LEU A 25 -0.56 -10.36 8.37
N THR A 26 0.38 -11.33 8.37
CA THR A 26 0.58 -12.18 9.53
C THR A 26 1.16 -11.40 10.71
N PRO A 27 0.72 -11.69 11.94
CA PRO A 27 1.21 -10.99 13.13
C PRO A 27 2.73 -11.07 13.31
N GLU A 28 3.33 -12.22 12.95
CA GLU A 28 4.76 -12.46 13.06
C GLU A 28 5.56 -11.54 12.14
N VAL A 29 5.19 -11.47 10.86
CA VAL A 29 5.89 -10.62 9.88
C VAL A 29 5.65 -9.15 10.19
N ARG A 30 4.44 -8.77 10.58
CA ARG A 30 4.16 -7.38 11.01
C ARG A 30 5.03 -6.96 12.19
N ARG A 31 5.14 -7.80 13.22
CA ARG A 31 6.03 -7.54 14.36
C ARG A 31 7.47 -7.40 13.90
N THR A 32 7.93 -8.31 13.03
CA THR A 32 9.30 -8.24 12.50
C THR A 32 9.53 -6.93 11.74
N VAL A 33 8.59 -6.47 10.92
CA VAL A 33 8.69 -5.17 10.24
C VAL A 33 8.82 -4.04 11.26
N GLU A 34 7.97 -4.01 12.29
CA GLU A 34 8.01 -2.98 13.35
C GLU A 34 9.38 -2.94 14.07
N GLU A 35 9.92 -4.10 14.43
CA GLU A 35 11.21 -4.22 15.12
C GLU A 35 12.39 -3.77 14.24
N GLN A 36 12.24 -3.80 12.93
CA GLN A 36 13.28 -3.43 11.99
C GLN A 36 13.18 -1.97 11.50
N ILE A 37 12.12 -1.24 11.87
CA ILE A 37 11.99 0.18 11.49
C ILE A 37 13.20 0.97 11.99
N GLY A 38 13.81 1.74 11.10
CA GLY A 38 15.01 2.54 11.37
C GLY A 38 16.33 1.86 11.07
N ARG A 39 16.33 0.54 10.78
CA ARG A 39 17.55 -0.15 10.29
C ARG A 39 17.73 0.06 8.79
N ASP A 40 18.97 -0.09 8.34
CA ASP A 40 19.28 -0.10 6.91
C ASP A 40 18.62 -1.27 6.20
N PRO A 41 17.76 -1.02 5.18
CA PRO A 41 17.09 -2.09 4.44
C PRO A 41 18.04 -3.10 3.81
N ALA A 42 19.23 -2.67 3.35
CA ALA A 42 20.21 -3.58 2.76
C ALA A 42 20.75 -4.56 3.82
N ALA A 43 21.01 -4.08 5.01
CA ALA A 43 21.44 -4.93 6.13
C ALA A 43 20.35 -5.91 6.55
N ILE A 44 19.07 -5.49 6.55
CA ILE A 44 17.93 -6.37 6.82
C ILE A 44 17.85 -7.47 5.77
N ALA A 45 17.94 -7.14 4.48
CA ALA A 45 17.80 -8.10 3.39
C ALA A 45 18.87 -9.20 3.42
N LEU A 46 20.03 -8.91 3.98
CA LEU A 46 21.15 -9.85 4.10
C LEU A 46 21.17 -10.64 5.43
N ASP A 47 20.31 -10.27 6.38
CA ASP A 47 20.29 -10.93 7.68
C ASP A 47 19.49 -12.25 7.63
N LYS A 48 20.22 -13.36 7.60
CA LYS A 48 19.66 -14.71 7.50
C LYS A 48 18.79 -15.11 8.70
N ARG A 49 18.86 -14.37 9.80
CA ARG A 49 18.05 -14.63 11.02
C ARG A 49 16.63 -14.07 10.89
N ILE A 50 16.41 -13.18 9.93
CA ILE A 50 15.11 -12.52 9.73
C ILE A 50 14.29 -13.36 8.75
N PRO A 51 13.12 -13.90 9.17
CA PRO A 51 12.21 -14.57 8.25
C PRO A 51 11.72 -13.59 7.18
N HIS A 52 11.69 -14.03 5.93
CA HIS A 52 11.27 -13.20 4.79
C HIS A 52 12.04 -11.86 4.67
N ALA A 53 13.35 -11.89 4.97
CA ALA A 53 14.21 -10.71 5.08
C ALA A 53 14.06 -9.70 3.93
N ALA A 54 14.00 -10.17 2.67
CA ALA A 54 13.83 -9.29 1.51
C ALA A 54 12.48 -8.55 1.51
N LEU A 55 11.41 -9.22 1.92
CA LEU A 55 10.07 -8.64 2.02
C LEU A 55 10.01 -7.63 3.17
N VAL A 56 10.56 -7.98 4.33
CA VAL A 56 10.67 -7.09 5.49
C VAL A 56 11.49 -5.84 5.14
N ALA A 57 12.66 -6.02 4.52
CA ALA A 57 13.50 -4.92 4.07
C ALA A 57 12.78 -3.97 3.12
N THR A 58 12.02 -4.51 2.19
CA THR A 58 11.20 -3.72 1.26
C THR A 58 10.17 -2.88 2.01
N GLN A 59 9.43 -3.46 2.95
CA GLN A 59 8.44 -2.71 3.72
C GLN A 59 9.09 -1.64 4.61
N VAL A 60 10.19 -1.94 5.27
CA VAL A 60 10.94 -0.96 6.08
C VAL A 60 11.42 0.21 5.22
N LYS A 61 11.95 -0.06 4.02
CA LYS A 61 12.34 0.96 3.05
C LYS A 61 11.20 1.90 2.69
N TYR A 62 10.04 1.34 2.34
CA TYR A 62 8.89 2.15 1.93
C TYR A 62 8.21 2.86 3.09
N LEU A 63 8.16 2.26 4.27
CA LEU A 63 7.71 2.95 5.50
C LEU A 63 8.61 4.15 5.82
N ALA A 64 9.93 4.02 5.70
CA ALA A 64 10.83 5.15 5.91
C ALA A 64 10.55 6.30 4.95
N ARG A 65 10.30 6.01 3.67
CA ARG A 65 9.92 7.02 2.66
C ARG A 65 8.52 7.59 2.90
N ALA A 66 7.61 6.80 3.44
CA ALA A 66 6.25 7.22 3.75
C ALA A 66 6.21 8.29 4.83
N ARG A 67 7.17 8.36 5.74
CA ARG A 67 7.24 9.43 6.76
C ARG A 67 7.09 10.83 6.17
N THR A 68 7.60 11.04 4.97
CA THR A 68 7.52 12.34 4.27
C THR A 68 6.43 12.37 3.23
N LYS A 69 6.30 11.34 2.40
CA LYS A 69 5.36 11.31 1.28
C LYS A 69 3.93 11.01 1.73
N LEU A 70 3.75 10.08 2.65
CA LEU A 70 2.47 9.55 3.12
C LEU A 70 2.47 9.39 4.64
N PRO A 71 2.58 10.47 5.43
CA PRO A 71 2.73 10.39 6.88
C PRO A 71 1.59 9.63 7.58
N SER A 72 0.33 9.79 7.14
CA SER A 72 -0.79 9.04 7.72
C SER A 72 -0.66 7.52 7.50
N TYR A 73 -0.14 7.12 6.33
CA TYR A 73 0.11 5.71 6.01
C TYR A 73 1.28 5.14 6.83
N TYR A 74 2.28 5.96 7.11
CA TYR A 74 3.37 5.59 8.00
C TYR A 74 2.86 5.36 9.42
N GLU A 75 2.06 6.27 9.95
CA GLU A 75 1.49 6.16 11.30
C GLU A 75 0.58 4.94 11.44
N ALA A 76 -0.25 4.68 10.44
CA ALA A 76 -1.11 3.51 10.38
C ALA A 76 -0.37 2.19 10.08
N ARG A 77 0.94 2.23 9.80
CA ARG A 77 1.74 1.04 9.43
C ARG A 77 1.13 0.28 8.26
N CYS A 78 0.68 1.01 7.25
CA CYS A 78 0.10 0.41 6.06
C CYS A 78 1.10 -0.45 5.30
N ILE A 79 0.60 -1.51 4.66
CA ILE A 79 1.38 -2.25 3.68
C ILE A 79 1.54 -1.37 2.44
N LEU A 80 2.78 -1.20 2.00
CA LEU A 80 3.13 -0.30 0.90
C LEU A 80 3.73 -1.10 -0.26
N PRO A 81 2.90 -1.56 -1.22
CA PRO A 81 3.40 -2.18 -2.44
C PRO A 81 4.29 -1.20 -3.22
N PRO A 82 5.51 -1.60 -3.62
CA PRO A 82 6.48 -0.71 -4.21
C PRO A 82 5.96 0.12 -5.38
N LEU A 83 5.39 -0.53 -6.39
CA LEU A 83 4.88 0.16 -7.57
C LEU A 83 3.75 1.13 -7.23
N ALA A 84 2.79 0.70 -6.42
CA ALA A 84 1.67 1.54 -6.00
C ALA A 84 2.16 2.76 -5.20
N PHE A 85 3.17 2.59 -4.34
CA PHE A 85 3.78 3.70 -3.61
C PHE A 85 4.48 4.70 -4.53
N GLU A 86 5.24 4.22 -5.52
CA GLU A 86 5.93 5.10 -6.47
C GLU A 86 4.94 5.93 -7.29
N GLN A 87 3.84 5.33 -7.70
CA GLN A 87 2.80 5.97 -8.52
C GLN A 87 1.83 6.84 -7.71
N ALA A 88 1.78 6.69 -6.39
CA ALA A 88 0.86 7.46 -5.54
C ALA A 88 1.23 8.94 -5.49
N SER A 89 0.22 9.81 -5.43
CA SER A 89 0.39 11.20 -5.02
C SER A 89 0.92 11.28 -3.59
N SER A 90 1.66 12.34 -3.25
CA SER A 90 1.91 12.64 -1.84
C SER A 90 0.65 13.17 -1.17
N GLU A 91 0.52 12.98 0.13
CA GLU A 91 -0.60 13.56 0.88
C GLU A 91 -0.65 15.09 0.75
N ALA A 92 0.49 15.74 0.70
CA ALA A 92 0.57 17.19 0.48
C ALA A 92 0.00 17.60 -0.89
N CYS A 93 0.24 16.83 -1.95
CA CYS A 93 -0.34 17.06 -3.27
C CYS A 93 -1.85 16.79 -3.27
N ALA A 94 -2.28 15.67 -2.67
CA ALA A 94 -3.70 15.32 -2.59
C ALA A 94 -4.51 16.36 -1.81
N ALA A 95 -3.95 16.90 -0.72
CA ALA A 95 -4.57 17.92 0.10
C ALA A 95 -4.80 19.26 -0.65
N ARG A 96 -3.98 19.55 -1.65
CA ARG A 96 -4.07 20.78 -2.45
C ARG A 96 -5.14 20.75 -3.54
N LYS A 97 -5.68 19.58 -3.88
CA LYS A 97 -6.76 19.48 -4.87
C LYS A 97 -8.01 20.18 -4.34
N SER A 98 -8.42 21.26 -4.99
CA SER A 98 -9.47 22.16 -4.52
C SER A 98 -10.89 21.82 -5.03
N CYS A 99 -11.03 20.76 -5.83
CA CYS A 99 -12.33 20.34 -6.33
C CYS A 99 -13.26 19.82 -5.21
N SER A 100 -14.53 20.09 -5.35
CA SER A 100 -15.58 19.62 -4.43
C SER A 100 -16.89 19.41 -5.21
N GLY A 101 -17.81 18.64 -4.67
CA GLY A 101 -19.10 18.35 -5.31
C GLY A 101 -19.82 17.19 -4.66
N GLU A 102 -20.89 16.73 -5.32
CA GLU A 102 -21.69 15.59 -4.85
C GLU A 102 -20.96 14.26 -5.07
N ARG A 103 -20.42 14.06 -6.26
CA ARG A 103 -19.80 12.79 -6.67
C ARG A 103 -18.47 13.02 -7.39
N VAL A 104 -17.53 12.11 -7.17
CA VAL A 104 -16.26 12.06 -7.91
C VAL A 104 -15.92 10.62 -8.23
N LEU A 105 -15.33 10.42 -9.40
CA LEU A 105 -14.82 9.13 -9.86
C LEU A 105 -13.30 9.20 -9.95
N ASP A 106 -12.63 8.36 -9.19
CA ASP A 106 -11.19 8.14 -9.26
C ASP A 106 -10.92 6.86 -10.07
N LEU A 107 -10.42 7.02 -11.30
CA LEU A 107 -10.19 5.94 -12.24
C LEU A 107 -8.91 5.14 -11.95
N THR A 108 -8.04 5.66 -11.10
CA THR A 108 -6.72 5.09 -10.79
C THR A 108 -6.44 5.18 -9.31
N CYS A 109 -7.26 4.52 -8.51
CA CYS A 109 -7.24 4.64 -7.06
C CYS A 109 -5.85 4.40 -6.45
N GLY A 110 -5.10 3.41 -6.94
CA GLY A 110 -3.79 3.05 -6.40
C GLY A 110 -3.86 2.81 -4.89
N LEU A 111 -3.04 3.49 -4.12
CA LEU A 111 -3.08 3.45 -2.65
C LEU A 111 -4.25 4.24 -2.03
N GLY A 112 -5.10 4.88 -2.82
CA GLY A 112 -6.26 5.62 -2.33
C GLY A 112 -5.93 6.98 -1.71
N VAL A 113 -4.73 7.49 -1.90
CA VAL A 113 -4.31 8.78 -1.31
C VAL A 113 -5.22 9.91 -1.78
N ASP A 114 -5.45 10.01 -3.08
CA ASP A 114 -6.37 11.02 -3.63
C ASP A 114 -7.79 10.80 -3.16
N ALA A 115 -8.28 9.55 -3.18
CA ALA A 115 -9.62 9.19 -2.73
C ALA A 115 -9.84 9.57 -1.25
N LEU A 116 -8.85 9.36 -0.39
CA LEU A 116 -8.91 9.75 1.02
C LEU A 116 -9.11 11.26 1.20
N TYR A 117 -8.42 12.09 0.41
CA TYR A 117 -8.57 13.53 0.49
C TYR A 117 -9.82 14.05 -0.23
N LEU A 118 -10.23 13.40 -1.32
CA LEU A 118 -11.49 13.71 -2.02
C LEU A 118 -12.72 13.39 -1.15
N SER A 119 -12.68 12.33 -0.33
CA SER A 119 -13.77 11.96 0.57
C SER A 119 -14.10 13.04 1.61
N LYS A 120 -13.18 13.96 1.87
CA LYS A 120 -13.43 15.11 2.75
C LYS A 120 -14.20 16.25 2.08
N ARG A 121 -14.38 16.21 0.76
CA ARG A 121 -14.93 17.30 -0.07
C ARG A 121 -16.08 16.86 -0.96
N PHE A 122 -16.24 15.56 -1.15
CA PHE A 122 -17.32 14.96 -1.94
C PHE A 122 -18.18 14.08 -1.04
N ARG A 123 -19.46 14.07 -1.31
CA ARG A 123 -20.40 13.20 -0.60
C ARG A 123 -20.18 11.72 -0.95
N GLU A 124 -19.83 11.46 -2.20
CA GLU A 124 -19.58 10.12 -2.71
C GLU A 124 -18.29 10.10 -3.55
N VAL A 125 -17.41 9.19 -3.21
CA VAL A 125 -16.18 8.92 -3.98
C VAL A 125 -16.25 7.50 -4.49
N ILE A 126 -16.25 7.34 -5.81
CA ILE A 126 -16.22 6.04 -6.49
C ILE A 126 -14.79 5.83 -6.97
N THR A 127 -14.19 4.72 -6.60
CA THR A 127 -12.81 4.38 -6.97
C THR A 127 -12.79 3.15 -7.85
N LEU A 128 -11.90 3.16 -8.84
CA LEU A 128 -11.60 2.01 -9.67
C LEU A 128 -10.13 1.67 -9.52
N GLU A 129 -9.83 0.38 -9.31
CA GLU A 129 -8.47 -0.13 -9.26
C GLU A 129 -8.39 -1.41 -10.09
N ARG A 130 -7.45 -1.43 -11.03
CA ARG A 130 -7.23 -2.58 -11.92
C ARG A 130 -6.48 -3.72 -11.23
N ASP A 131 -5.60 -3.38 -10.30
CA ASP A 131 -4.81 -4.35 -9.55
C ASP A 131 -5.55 -4.75 -8.27
N ALA A 132 -6.07 -5.99 -8.25
CA ALA A 132 -6.76 -6.53 -7.09
C ALA A 132 -5.88 -6.55 -5.83
N THR A 133 -4.56 -6.74 -5.95
CA THR A 133 -3.64 -6.74 -4.81
C THR A 133 -3.57 -5.36 -4.16
N VAL A 134 -3.57 -4.31 -4.95
CA VAL A 134 -3.60 -2.92 -4.47
C VAL A 134 -4.95 -2.60 -3.84
N SER A 135 -6.05 -3.07 -4.45
CA SER A 135 -7.41 -2.89 -3.92
C SER A 135 -7.57 -3.45 -2.50
N TYR A 136 -6.90 -4.55 -2.16
CA TYR A 136 -6.92 -5.10 -0.80
C TYR A 136 -6.27 -4.19 0.25
N THR A 137 -5.34 -3.33 -0.12
CA THR A 137 -4.70 -2.39 0.82
C THR A 137 -5.68 -1.34 1.35
N HIS A 138 -6.73 -1.02 0.59
CA HIS A 138 -7.73 0.00 0.97
C HIS A 138 -8.74 -0.51 1.98
N LEU A 139 -9.08 -1.80 1.94
CA LEU A 139 -10.03 -2.42 2.85
C LEU A 139 -9.49 -2.55 4.28
N THR A 140 -8.20 -2.36 4.47
CA THR A 140 -7.54 -2.44 5.77
C THR A 140 -7.15 -1.07 6.36
N LEU A 141 -7.42 0.03 5.63
CA LEU A 141 -7.32 1.36 6.22
C LEU A 141 -8.39 1.48 7.31
N PRO A 142 -8.02 1.84 8.55
CA PRO A 142 -9.02 2.18 9.54
C PRO A 142 -9.86 3.30 8.95
N THR A 143 -11.17 3.09 8.91
CA THR A 143 -12.13 4.15 8.60
C THR A 143 -11.89 5.25 9.62
N ILE A 144 -11.18 6.29 9.22
CA ILE A 144 -11.06 7.48 10.06
C ILE A 144 -12.42 8.15 9.98
N ALA A 145 -13.22 7.85 10.97
CA ALA A 145 -14.51 8.51 11.19
C ALA A 145 -14.28 9.99 11.51
#